data_e0bcdd4b67b52de12003521e01d96914
#
_entry.id   e0bcdd4b67b52de12003521e01d96914
#
_cell.length_a   1.000
_cell.length_b   1.000
_cell.length_c   1.000
_cell.angle_alpha   90.00
_cell.angle_beta   90.00
_cell.angle_gamma   90.00
#
_symmetry.space_group_name_H-M   'P 1'
#
loop_
_entity.id
_entity.type
_entity.pdbx_description
1 polymer ?
#
loop_
_entity_poly.entity_id
_entity_poly.type
_entity_poly.pdbx_seq_one_letter_code
_entity_poly.pdbx_strand_id
1 'polypeptide(L)'
;MKYAFIILTALFTAISTSFYGFQLDDNRMPSDDSLINESQKLSSIRTDTENIWTIGIYTGPSPFQLSPPANLRNPVLTAADVNDLNVDIVAHPFMIFTDSLYYMFFTAKDGKTDKGGIGMAVSSNGFDWKYRKIVIHEPFVLSYPYVFKWHNDYYMIPEAHTETSVRLYKATSFPDKWEYEGDLLTGDQFISTTVIQYKEMWWMFTMREGNETLRLFYATDLTGPWTEHPQSPVVKKDLNIARPGGRPLVIDGILYRLGQDCYPTYGNQVHAFQITDISTKTYSEKMIDTPLVKSSSKGWNAVAMHHVDAHQIAENKWIAVVDALGK
;
A
#
# COMPACT_ATOMS: atom_id res chain seq x y z
N MET A 1 -34.04 -29.25 -51.60
CA MET A 1 -35.11 -28.34 -52.06
C MET A 1 -34.89 -27.04 -51.32
N LYS A 2 -34.23 -26.10 -51.91
CA LYS A 2 -34.66 -25.02 -52.82
C LYS A 2 -35.56 -23.97 -52.13
N TYR A 3 -35.02 -22.74 -52.19
CA TYR A 3 -35.61 -21.39 -52.34
C TYR A 3 -36.03 -20.65 -51.06
N ALA A 4 -35.94 -19.31 -50.94
CA ALA A 4 -35.33 -18.25 -51.73
C ALA A 4 -35.35 -16.95 -50.91
N PHE A 5 -34.48 -16.02 -51.27
CA PHE A 5 -34.41 -14.59 -50.96
C PHE A 5 -35.74 -13.82 -51.06
N ILE A 6 -35.97 -12.81 -50.25
CA ILE A 6 -36.60 -11.55 -50.66
C ILE A 6 -35.95 -10.37 -49.93
N ILE A 7 -35.37 -9.47 -50.74
CA ILE A 7 -34.95 -8.09 -50.42
C ILE A 7 -36.17 -7.20 -50.64
N LEU A 8 -36.41 -6.25 -49.73
CA LEU A 8 -37.29 -5.13 -50.07
C LEU A 8 -36.69 -3.82 -49.57
N THR A 9 -36.21 -3.05 -50.53
CA THR A 9 -35.87 -1.62 -50.46
C THR A 9 -37.15 -0.79 -50.67
N ALA A 10 -37.36 0.26 -49.87
CA ALA A 10 -38.21 1.38 -50.26
C ALA A 10 -37.75 2.70 -49.63
N LEU A 11 -37.69 3.67 -50.47
CA LEU A 11 -37.17 5.04 -50.41
C LEU A 11 -38.17 6.06 -49.77
N PHE A 12 -37.56 7.10 -49.19
CA PHE A 12 -37.94 8.53 -49.18
C PHE A 12 -39.32 9.01 -48.69
N THR A 13 -39.29 9.92 -47.71
CA THR A 13 -39.61 11.35 -47.95
C THR A 13 -39.19 12.23 -46.77
N ALA A 14 -38.56 13.35 -47.10
CA ALA A 14 -38.13 14.42 -46.17
C ALA A 14 -39.34 15.29 -45.78
N ILE A 15 -39.40 15.65 -44.49
CA ILE A 15 -40.10 16.87 -44.04
C ILE A 15 -39.16 17.62 -43.11
N SER A 16 -38.78 18.81 -43.53
CA SER A 16 -38.04 19.82 -42.79
C SER A 16 -38.92 20.48 -41.73
N THR A 17 -38.52 20.48 -40.46
CA THR A 17 -38.89 21.51 -39.52
C THR A 17 -37.69 21.88 -38.67
N SER A 18 -37.30 23.11 -38.81
CA SER A 18 -36.27 23.78 -38.01
C SER A 18 -36.66 23.80 -36.54
N PHE A 19 -35.82 23.27 -35.68
CA PHE A 19 -35.78 23.66 -34.27
C PHE A 19 -34.34 23.92 -33.83
N TYR A 20 -34.21 25.03 -33.14
CA TYR A 20 -32.99 25.65 -32.63
C TYR A 20 -32.06 24.67 -31.93
N GLY A 21 -30.79 24.77 -32.26
CA GLY A 21 -29.71 24.00 -31.66
C GLY A 21 -29.48 24.36 -30.19
N PHE A 22 -29.39 23.33 -29.40
CA PHE A 22 -28.53 23.29 -28.23
C PHE A 22 -27.40 22.33 -28.59
N GLN A 23 -26.20 22.88 -28.81
CA GLN A 23 -24.99 22.10 -28.85
C GLN A 23 -24.76 21.60 -27.43
N LEU A 24 -24.94 20.32 -27.20
CA LEU A 24 -24.31 19.63 -26.08
C LEU A 24 -22.84 19.47 -26.43
N ASP A 25 -22.02 20.21 -25.71
CA ASP A 25 -20.59 20.10 -25.73
C ASP A 25 -20.21 18.66 -25.37
N ASP A 26 -19.56 18.00 -26.31
CA ASP A 26 -19.03 16.64 -26.18
C ASP A 26 -17.82 16.73 -25.23
N ASN A 27 -18.08 16.76 -23.92
CA ASN A 27 -17.05 16.60 -22.90
C ASN A 27 -16.50 15.20 -23.03
N ARG A 28 -15.49 15.04 -23.89
CA ARG A 28 -14.61 13.88 -23.92
C ARG A 28 -14.06 13.68 -22.51
N MET A 29 -14.42 12.58 -21.90
CA MET A 29 -13.66 12.06 -20.77
C MET A 29 -12.18 12.03 -21.18
N PRO A 30 -11.25 12.49 -20.32
CA PRO A 30 -9.83 12.36 -20.59
C PRO A 30 -9.48 10.90 -20.85
N SER A 31 -8.66 10.62 -21.86
CA SER A 31 -8.18 9.27 -22.16
C SER A 31 -7.41 8.73 -20.97
N ASP A 32 -7.47 7.42 -20.72
CA ASP A 32 -6.74 6.72 -19.63
C ASP A 32 -5.25 7.13 -19.54
N ASP A 33 -4.62 7.45 -20.68
CA ASP A 33 -3.23 7.93 -20.74
C ASP A 33 -2.99 9.29 -20.05
N SER A 34 -4.02 10.14 -19.93
CA SER A 34 -3.87 11.44 -19.25
C SER A 34 -3.86 11.32 -17.73
N LEU A 35 -4.61 10.37 -17.18
CA LEU A 35 -4.64 10.09 -15.74
C LEU A 35 -3.37 9.36 -15.26
N ILE A 36 -2.84 8.46 -16.08
CA ILE A 36 -1.54 7.80 -15.84
C ILE A 36 -0.41 8.82 -15.86
N ASN A 37 -0.41 9.75 -16.83
CA ASN A 37 0.56 10.84 -16.88
C ASN A 37 0.44 11.82 -15.71
N GLU A 38 -0.76 12.09 -15.20
CA GLU A 38 -0.91 12.95 -14.02
C GLU A 38 -0.45 12.26 -12.73
N SER A 39 -0.70 10.97 -12.55
CA SER A 39 -0.20 10.24 -11.38
C SER A 39 1.33 10.11 -11.40
N GLN A 40 1.93 9.86 -12.55
CA GLN A 40 3.38 9.89 -12.75
C GLN A 40 3.94 11.31 -12.66
N LYS A 41 3.22 12.33 -13.12
CA LYS A 41 3.60 13.74 -13.02
C LYS A 41 3.49 14.28 -11.61
N LEU A 42 2.53 13.80 -10.79
CA LEU A 42 2.43 14.10 -9.37
C LEU A 42 3.57 13.48 -8.55
N SER A 43 4.09 12.33 -8.97
CA SER A 43 5.32 11.76 -8.38
C SER A 43 6.58 12.52 -8.79
N SER A 44 6.55 13.32 -9.87
CA SER A 44 7.69 14.05 -10.45
C SER A 44 7.69 15.56 -10.20
N ILE A 45 6.65 16.15 -9.60
CA ILE A 45 6.69 17.57 -9.20
C ILE A 45 7.46 17.70 -7.89
N ARG A 46 8.76 17.62 -7.98
CA ARG A 46 9.68 18.21 -7.00
C ARG A 46 9.81 19.70 -7.31
N THR A 47 9.09 20.52 -6.58
CA THR A 47 9.53 21.88 -6.35
C THR A 47 10.73 21.83 -5.41
N ASP A 48 11.77 22.59 -5.67
CA ASP A 48 13.07 22.65 -4.96
C ASP A 48 12.99 23.06 -3.47
N THR A 49 11.93 22.75 -2.76
CA THR A 49 11.77 22.98 -1.33
C THR A 49 11.30 21.70 -0.64
N GLU A 50 12.24 20.89 -0.22
CA GLU A 50 12.27 20.09 1.03
C GLU A 50 11.04 19.27 1.44
N ASN A 51 10.28 18.69 0.52
CA ASN A 51 9.31 17.65 0.87
C ASN A 51 10.03 16.30 0.99
N ILE A 52 10.37 15.89 2.20
CA ILE A 52 11.15 14.68 2.47
C ILE A 52 10.30 13.66 3.21
N TRP A 53 10.21 12.43 2.69
CA TRP A 53 9.60 11.32 3.39
C TRP A 53 10.50 10.87 4.56
N THR A 54 9.92 10.76 5.73
CA THR A 54 10.60 10.39 6.98
C THR A 54 9.70 9.46 7.79
N ILE A 55 10.28 8.80 8.80
CA ILE A 55 9.60 7.83 9.64
C ILE A 55 9.42 8.37 11.06
N GLY A 56 8.24 8.15 11.63
CA GLY A 56 7.89 8.55 12.99
C GLY A 56 7.19 7.45 13.78
N ILE A 57 6.98 7.72 15.05
CA ILE A 57 6.29 6.86 16.00
C ILE A 57 5.02 7.53 16.49
N TYR A 58 3.93 6.77 16.48
CA TYR A 58 2.67 7.12 17.12
C TYR A 58 2.33 6.11 18.22
N THR A 59 1.58 6.54 19.21
CA THR A 59 1.07 5.67 20.28
C THR A 59 -0.40 5.97 20.55
N GLY A 60 -1.09 5.04 21.19
CA GLY A 60 -2.49 5.26 21.56
C GLY A 60 -3.10 4.11 22.35
N PRO A 61 -4.34 4.28 22.82
CA PRO A 61 -5.06 3.22 23.51
C PRO A 61 -5.60 2.14 22.56
N SER A 62 -5.68 2.46 21.26
CA SER A 62 -6.08 1.53 20.20
C SER A 62 -5.42 1.94 18.87
N PRO A 63 -5.37 1.06 17.84
CA PRO A 63 -4.83 1.44 16.54
C PRO A 63 -5.73 2.46 15.80
N PHE A 64 -6.96 2.68 16.27
CA PHE A 64 -7.88 3.69 15.74
C PHE A 64 -7.76 5.05 16.44
N GLN A 65 -6.90 5.16 17.45
CA GLN A 65 -6.69 6.38 18.26
C GLN A 65 -5.20 6.58 18.50
N LEU A 66 -4.46 6.78 17.41
CA LEU A 66 -3.02 7.00 17.41
C LEU A 66 -2.70 8.50 17.37
N SER A 67 -1.65 8.89 18.08
CA SER A 67 -1.11 10.26 18.08
C SER A 67 0.40 10.28 18.37
N PRO A 68 1.11 11.35 18.01
CA PRO A 68 2.52 11.49 18.41
C PRO A 68 2.66 11.46 19.94
N PRO A 69 3.60 10.67 20.49
CA PRO A 69 3.86 10.69 21.93
C PRO A 69 4.34 12.07 22.40
N ALA A 70 3.86 12.54 23.54
CA ALA A 70 4.18 13.87 24.05
C ALA A 70 5.69 14.11 24.29
N ASN A 71 6.42 13.06 24.61
CA ASN A 71 7.86 13.12 24.97
C ASN A 71 8.78 12.65 23.84
N LEU A 72 8.27 12.48 22.63
CA LEU A 72 9.05 12.07 21.46
C LEU A 72 8.94 13.12 20.35
N ARG A 73 10.08 13.52 19.84
CA ARG A 73 10.12 14.39 18.66
C ARG A 73 10.24 13.54 17.39
N ASN A 74 9.21 13.54 16.57
CA ASN A 74 9.27 12.99 15.22
C ASN A 74 9.92 13.98 14.23
N PRO A 75 10.57 13.51 13.16
CA PRO A 75 10.79 12.09 12.80
C PRO A 75 11.84 11.41 13.68
N VAL A 76 11.77 10.07 13.78
CA VAL A 76 12.77 9.25 14.49
C VAL A 76 13.80 8.64 13.54
N LEU A 77 13.52 8.64 12.24
CA LEU A 77 14.43 8.17 11.18
C LEU A 77 14.24 8.98 9.90
N THR A 78 15.35 9.35 9.29
CA THR A 78 15.43 10.14 8.07
C THR A 78 16.39 9.49 7.06
N ALA A 79 16.41 9.96 5.82
CA ALA A 79 17.38 9.50 4.83
C ALA A 79 18.84 9.79 5.25
N ALA A 80 19.08 10.83 6.05
CA ALA A 80 20.41 11.18 6.57
C ALA A 80 20.99 10.12 7.52
N ASP A 81 20.16 9.26 8.10
CA ASP A 81 20.61 8.17 8.98
C ASP A 81 21.14 6.97 8.18
N VAL A 82 20.78 6.84 6.90
CA VAL A 82 21.24 5.77 6.00
C VAL A 82 22.61 6.12 5.46
N ASN A 83 23.62 5.30 5.77
CA ASN A 83 25.02 5.64 5.48
C ASN A 83 25.75 4.65 4.57
N ASP A 84 25.09 3.56 4.14
CA ASP A 84 25.62 2.51 3.25
C ASP A 84 24.96 2.48 1.87
N LEU A 85 23.99 3.37 1.63
CA LEU A 85 23.35 3.58 0.34
C LEU A 85 23.01 5.07 0.16
N ASN A 86 23.20 5.61 -1.04
CA ASN A 86 22.81 6.99 -1.33
C ASN A 86 21.29 7.06 -1.55
N VAL A 87 20.58 7.63 -0.60
CA VAL A 87 19.11 7.72 -0.60
C VAL A 87 18.64 9.11 -0.15
N ASP A 88 17.45 9.49 -0.56
CA ASP A 88 16.79 10.72 -0.13
C ASP A 88 15.36 10.47 0.36
N ILE A 89 14.89 9.21 0.32
CA ILE A 89 13.57 8.78 0.78
C ILE A 89 13.71 7.61 1.74
N VAL A 90 13.05 7.71 2.90
CA VAL A 90 12.75 6.59 3.79
C VAL A 90 11.26 6.55 4.07
N ALA A 91 10.61 5.41 3.82
CA ALA A 91 9.15 5.28 3.88
C ALA A 91 8.69 3.84 4.13
N HIS A 92 7.39 3.62 4.27
CA HIS A 92 6.75 2.31 4.43
C HIS A 92 7.38 1.45 5.55
N PRO A 93 7.45 1.95 6.79
CA PRO A 93 8.08 1.20 7.87
C PRO A 93 7.18 0.06 8.36
N PHE A 94 7.73 -1.15 8.43
CA PHE A 94 7.12 -2.30 9.09
C PHE A 94 7.98 -2.76 10.26
N MET A 95 7.36 -3.21 11.34
CA MET A 95 8.03 -3.53 12.60
C MET A 95 7.79 -4.97 13.03
N ILE A 96 8.82 -5.57 13.66
CA ILE A 96 8.74 -6.84 14.40
C ILE A 96 9.32 -6.60 15.80
N PHE A 97 8.63 -7.10 16.83
CA PHE A 97 9.17 -7.20 18.19
C PHE A 97 9.52 -8.64 18.49
N THR A 98 10.79 -8.91 18.77
CA THR A 98 11.30 -10.22 19.18
C THR A 98 12.58 -10.07 19.98
N ASP A 99 12.87 -11.03 20.85
CA ASP A 99 14.09 -11.06 21.68
C ASP A 99 14.35 -9.76 22.44
N SER A 100 13.27 -9.12 22.93
CA SER A 100 13.28 -7.84 23.65
C SER A 100 13.77 -6.64 22.84
N LEU A 101 13.79 -6.75 21.51
CA LEU A 101 14.15 -5.69 20.59
C LEU A 101 13.06 -5.46 19.55
N TYR A 102 12.95 -4.22 19.12
CA TYR A 102 12.13 -3.82 17.96
C TYR A 102 13.04 -3.71 16.75
N TYR A 103 12.63 -4.33 15.65
CA TYR A 103 13.28 -4.27 14.34
C TYR A 103 12.33 -3.61 13.37
N MET A 104 12.74 -2.53 12.75
CA MET A 104 11.99 -1.82 11.72
C MET A 104 12.65 -2.04 10.36
N PHE A 105 11.86 -2.48 9.39
CA PHE A 105 12.26 -2.59 8.00
C PHE A 105 11.53 -1.51 7.21
N PHE A 106 12.21 -0.84 6.30
CA PHE A 106 11.65 0.30 5.58
C PHE A 106 12.25 0.44 4.18
N THR A 107 11.53 1.11 3.32
CA THR A 107 12.02 1.52 2.01
C THR A 107 13.10 2.58 2.18
N ALA A 108 14.27 2.36 1.58
CA ALA A 108 15.35 3.34 1.49
C ALA A 108 15.74 3.50 0.04
N LYS A 109 15.45 4.66 -0.60
CA LYS A 109 15.69 4.85 -2.03
C LYS A 109 16.07 6.27 -2.42
N ASP A 110 16.74 6.39 -3.56
CA ASP A 110 16.97 7.65 -4.28
C ASP A 110 15.73 7.94 -5.13
N GLY A 111 15.04 9.03 -4.84
CA GLY A 111 13.80 9.38 -5.53
C GLY A 111 13.99 9.90 -6.96
N LYS A 112 15.24 10.13 -7.42
CA LYS A 112 15.53 10.53 -8.81
C LYS A 112 15.74 9.32 -9.71
N THR A 113 16.48 8.33 -9.21
CA THR A 113 16.83 7.12 -9.97
C THR A 113 15.87 5.97 -9.68
N ASP A 114 15.04 6.11 -8.66
CA ASP A 114 14.15 5.07 -8.09
C ASP A 114 14.92 3.81 -7.64
N LYS A 115 16.25 3.90 -7.49
CA LYS A 115 17.09 2.81 -6.99
C LYS A 115 17.11 2.83 -5.48
N GLY A 116 17.12 1.65 -4.87
CA GLY A 116 17.11 1.55 -3.43
C GLY A 116 17.10 0.10 -2.95
N GLY A 117 16.87 -0.05 -1.66
CA GLY A 117 16.80 -1.35 -0.99
C GLY A 117 15.93 -1.26 0.25
N ILE A 118 15.91 -2.34 1.00
CA ILE A 118 15.24 -2.42 2.29
C ILE A 118 16.24 -2.13 3.39
N GLY A 119 16.03 -1.00 4.08
CA GLY A 119 16.79 -0.60 5.27
C GLY A 119 16.27 -1.25 6.52
N MET A 120 17.14 -1.40 7.53
CA MET A 120 16.79 -1.89 8.84
C MET A 120 17.28 -0.93 9.92
N ALA A 121 16.42 -0.67 10.91
CA ALA A 121 16.75 0.03 12.16
C ALA A 121 16.31 -0.81 13.38
N VAL A 122 16.94 -0.58 14.52
CA VAL A 122 16.71 -1.33 15.76
C VAL A 122 16.48 -0.38 16.92
N SER A 123 15.56 -0.75 17.82
CA SER A 123 15.29 -0.04 19.07
C SER A 123 15.09 -1.02 20.23
N SER A 124 15.55 -0.66 21.43
CA SER A 124 15.28 -1.43 22.66
C SER A 124 13.97 -1.03 23.35
N ASN A 125 13.38 0.11 22.98
CA ASN A 125 12.20 0.67 23.66
C ASN A 125 11.06 1.06 22.69
N GLY A 126 11.28 0.93 21.36
CA GLY A 126 10.33 1.33 20.32
C GLY A 126 10.31 2.83 20.00
N PHE A 127 11.13 3.64 20.70
CA PHE A 127 11.14 5.10 20.53
C PHE A 127 12.49 5.61 20.01
N ASP A 128 13.60 5.09 20.52
CA ASP A 128 14.96 5.46 20.15
C ASP A 128 15.48 4.50 19.10
N TRP A 129 15.43 4.91 17.83
CA TRP A 129 15.78 4.06 16.69
C TRP A 129 17.21 4.33 16.23
N LYS A 130 17.91 3.26 15.86
CA LYS A 130 19.26 3.32 15.29
C LYS A 130 19.29 2.55 13.99
N TYR A 131 19.58 3.24 12.90
CA TYR A 131 19.87 2.62 11.63
C TYR A 131 20.99 1.59 11.76
N ARG A 132 20.91 0.49 11.04
CA ARG A 132 21.90 -0.58 11.04
C ARG A 132 22.53 -0.80 9.68
N LYS A 133 21.73 -1.11 8.66
CA LYS A 133 22.21 -1.44 7.31
C LYS A 133 21.06 -1.61 6.32
N ILE A 134 21.40 -1.68 5.04
CA ILE A 134 20.54 -2.26 4.01
C ILE A 134 20.58 -3.79 4.15
N VAL A 135 19.42 -4.44 4.26
CA VAL A 135 19.31 -5.91 4.43
C VAL A 135 18.93 -6.64 3.16
N ILE A 136 18.24 -5.99 2.21
CA ILE A 136 17.96 -6.51 0.87
C ILE A 136 18.26 -5.39 -0.13
N HIS A 137 19.08 -5.69 -1.13
CA HIS A 137 19.39 -4.81 -2.24
C HIS A 137 19.46 -5.63 -3.53
N GLU A 138 18.57 -5.31 -4.46
CA GLU A 138 18.41 -6.02 -5.74
C GLU A 138 18.72 -5.08 -6.91
N PRO A 139 18.96 -5.59 -8.12
CA PRO A 139 19.16 -4.74 -9.30
C PRO A 139 17.88 -4.00 -9.75
N PHE A 140 16.73 -4.33 -9.17
CA PHE A 140 15.43 -3.70 -9.39
C PHE A 140 14.93 -2.99 -8.12
N VAL A 141 13.88 -2.20 -8.25
CA VAL A 141 13.31 -1.42 -7.14
C VAL A 141 12.62 -2.34 -6.13
N LEU A 142 12.95 -2.12 -4.85
CA LEU A 142 12.23 -2.70 -3.72
C LEU A 142 11.63 -1.59 -2.85
N SER A 143 10.38 -1.78 -2.46
CA SER A 143 9.70 -0.91 -1.50
C SER A 143 8.71 -1.69 -0.63
N TYR A 144 7.99 -1.03 0.28
CA TYR A 144 6.92 -1.60 1.08
C TYR A 144 7.26 -2.98 1.69
N PRO A 145 8.27 -3.09 2.57
CA PRO A 145 8.82 -4.36 3.05
C PRO A 145 7.91 -5.03 4.09
N TYR A 146 6.78 -5.61 3.65
CA TYR A 146 5.84 -6.28 4.53
C TYR A 146 6.49 -7.49 5.20
N VAL A 147 6.96 -7.32 6.43
CA VAL A 147 7.65 -8.33 7.23
C VAL A 147 6.69 -8.96 8.24
N PHE A 148 6.78 -10.29 8.41
CA PHE A 148 5.97 -11.02 9.38
C PHE A 148 6.67 -12.29 9.85
N LYS A 149 6.21 -12.83 10.99
CA LYS A 149 6.62 -14.12 11.51
C LYS A 149 5.55 -15.17 11.19
N TRP A 150 5.96 -16.32 10.68
CA TRP A 150 5.12 -17.48 10.51
C TRP A 150 5.86 -18.73 11.00
N HIS A 151 5.22 -19.46 11.92
CA HIS A 151 5.88 -20.49 12.72
C HIS A 151 7.14 -19.96 13.42
N ASN A 152 8.29 -20.53 13.15
CA ASN A 152 9.58 -20.12 13.72
C ASN A 152 10.40 -19.23 12.79
N ASP A 153 9.92 -18.97 11.58
CA ASP A 153 10.65 -18.25 10.54
C ASP A 153 10.11 -16.83 10.34
N TYR A 154 10.95 -15.96 9.82
CA TYR A 154 10.59 -14.60 9.43
C TYR A 154 10.58 -14.50 7.93
N TYR A 155 9.54 -13.86 7.42
CA TYR A 155 9.30 -13.67 5.99
C TYR A 155 9.12 -12.19 5.68
N MET A 156 9.43 -11.81 4.46
CA MET A 156 9.20 -10.47 3.93
C MET A 156 8.64 -10.57 2.51
N ILE A 157 7.64 -9.75 2.24
CA ILE A 157 7.06 -9.54 0.91
C ILE A 157 7.29 -8.08 0.55
N PRO A 158 8.44 -7.71 -0.01
CA PRO A 158 8.64 -6.37 -0.52
C PRO A 158 7.86 -6.18 -1.82
N GLU A 159 7.43 -4.96 -2.08
CA GLU A 159 6.96 -4.57 -3.41
C GLU A 159 8.13 -4.60 -4.39
N ALA A 160 7.97 -5.35 -5.48
CA ALA A 160 8.92 -5.49 -6.58
C ALA A 160 8.19 -5.37 -7.92
N HIS A 161 7.46 -4.27 -8.11
CA HIS A 161 6.50 -4.10 -9.21
C HIS A 161 7.11 -4.28 -10.61
N THR A 162 8.39 -3.93 -10.79
CA THR A 162 9.09 -4.13 -12.07
C THR A 162 9.33 -5.59 -12.44
N GLU A 163 9.27 -6.49 -11.45
CA GLU A 163 9.48 -7.94 -11.63
C GLU A 163 8.20 -8.70 -11.99
N THR A 164 7.06 -7.99 -12.03
CA THR A 164 5.74 -8.56 -12.35
C THR A 164 5.36 -9.79 -11.51
N SER A 165 5.79 -9.80 -10.26
CA SER A 165 5.52 -10.88 -9.30
C SER A 165 5.41 -10.38 -7.86
N VAL A 166 4.75 -11.16 -7.01
CA VAL A 166 4.78 -11.02 -5.56
C VAL A 166 5.88 -11.93 -5.03
N ARG A 167 7.00 -11.35 -4.62
CA ARG A 167 8.18 -12.06 -4.18
C ARG A 167 8.16 -12.34 -2.68
N LEU A 168 8.43 -13.58 -2.29
CA LEU A 168 8.63 -13.97 -0.90
C LEU A 168 10.12 -14.08 -0.61
N TYR A 169 10.56 -13.44 0.46
CA TYR A 169 11.90 -13.60 1.03
C TYR A 169 11.78 -14.25 2.39
N LYS A 170 12.73 -15.13 2.72
CA LYS A 170 12.85 -15.77 4.01
C LYS A 170 14.14 -15.35 4.69
N ALA A 171 14.10 -15.08 5.99
CA ALA A 171 15.32 -14.83 6.76
C ALA A 171 16.09 -16.12 6.96
N THR A 172 17.31 -16.19 6.48
CA THR A 172 18.26 -17.28 6.79
C THR A 172 19.02 -16.99 8.09
N SER A 173 19.11 -15.73 8.48
CA SER A 173 19.58 -15.28 9.79
C SER A 173 18.90 -13.95 10.13
N PHE A 174 17.77 -14.01 10.84
CA PHE A 174 17.06 -12.81 11.27
C PHE A 174 17.89 -11.99 12.27
N PRO A 175 17.93 -10.65 12.13
CA PRO A 175 17.24 -9.83 11.13
C PRO A 175 18.07 -9.52 9.87
N ASP A 176 19.30 -10.02 9.76
CA ASP A 176 20.37 -9.48 8.92
C ASP A 176 20.45 -10.08 7.51
N LYS A 177 20.01 -11.33 7.33
CA LYS A 177 20.19 -12.07 6.07
C LYS A 177 18.88 -12.62 5.57
N TRP A 178 18.55 -12.26 4.34
CA TRP A 178 17.33 -12.63 3.65
C TRP A 178 17.64 -13.26 2.31
N GLU A 179 16.92 -14.31 1.96
CA GLU A 179 17.06 -15.00 0.68
C GLU A 179 15.71 -15.09 -0.01
N TYR A 180 15.71 -14.95 -1.33
CA TYR A 180 14.54 -15.14 -2.15
C TYR A 180 14.06 -16.60 -2.07
N GLU A 181 12.82 -16.81 -1.65
CA GLU A 181 12.20 -18.11 -1.47
C GLU A 181 11.38 -18.54 -2.69
N GLY A 182 10.78 -17.56 -3.39
CA GLY A 182 9.94 -17.83 -4.56
C GLY A 182 8.89 -16.75 -4.80
N ASP A 183 8.16 -16.91 -5.91
CA ASP A 183 7.04 -16.04 -6.25
C ASP A 183 5.71 -16.62 -5.72
N LEU A 184 4.95 -15.80 -5.02
CA LEU A 184 3.59 -16.14 -4.57
C LEU A 184 2.56 -15.93 -5.69
N LEU A 185 2.73 -14.88 -6.50
CA LEU A 185 1.96 -14.57 -7.70
C LEU A 185 2.90 -14.09 -8.81
N THR A 186 2.50 -14.31 -10.07
CA THR A 186 3.24 -13.85 -11.25
C THR A 186 2.28 -13.30 -12.31
N GLY A 187 2.82 -12.52 -13.26
CA GLY A 187 2.10 -12.10 -14.47
C GLY A 187 1.42 -10.75 -14.40
N ASP A 188 1.64 -9.97 -13.33
CA ASP A 188 1.12 -8.60 -13.21
C ASP A 188 2.07 -7.74 -12.36
N GLN A 189 1.91 -6.42 -12.41
CA GLN A 189 2.59 -5.47 -11.52
C GLN A 189 1.82 -5.39 -10.20
N PHE A 190 2.31 -6.09 -9.20
CA PHE A 190 1.71 -6.13 -7.87
C PHE A 190 2.34 -5.05 -6.96
N ILE A 191 1.48 -4.27 -6.31
CA ILE A 191 1.89 -3.12 -5.50
C ILE A 191 1.31 -3.25 -4.08
N SER A 192 2.12 -2.89 -3.08
CA SER A 192 1.75 -2.82 -1.66
C SER A 192 1.06 -4.10 -1.16
N THR A 193 1.64 -5.27 -1.48
CA THR A 193 1.07 -6.56 -1.11
C THR A 193 1.16 -6.81 0.39
N THR A 194 0.06 -7.20 1.00
CA THR A 194 -0.02 -7.65 2.39
C THR A 194 -0.73 -8.99 2.49
N VAL A 195 -0.30 -9.84 3.41
CA VAL A 195 -0.92 -11.13 3.67
C VAL A 195 -1.29 -11.27 5.14
N ILE A 196 -2.32 -12.04 5.43
CA ILE A 196 -2.71 -12.35 6.79
C ILE A 196 -3.38 -13.72 6.86
N GLN A 197 -3.05 -14.49 7.89
CA GLN A 197 -3.78 -15.71 8.20
C GLN A 197 -5.00 -15.35 9.07
N TYR A 198 -6.20 -15.70 8.59
CA TYR A 198 -7.45 -15.44 9.30
C TYR A 198 -8.47 -16.54 9.00
N LYS A 199 -9.07 -17.13 10.04
CA LYS A 199 -9.99 -18.26 9.93
C LYS A 199 -9.42 -19.43 9.10
N GLU A 200 -8.20 -19.85 9.45
CA GLU A 200 -7.49 -20.99 8.83
C GLU A 200 -7.10 -20.81 7.35
N MET A 201 -7.36 -19.63 6.78
CA MET A 201 -6.99 -19.28 5.41
C MET A 201 -5.98 -18.15 5.41
N TRP A 202 -5.11 -18.15 4.42
CA TRP A 202 -4.30 -17.01 4.06
C TRP A 202 -5.06 -16.11 3.10
N TRP A 203 -5.04 -14.82 3.37
CA TRP A 203 -5.63 -13.76 2.57
C TRP A 203 -4.55 -12.81 2.11
N MET A 204 -4.55 -12.47 0.83
CA MET A 204 -3.61 -11.51 0.24
C MET A 204 -4.40 -10.36 -0.37
N PHE A 205 -4.09 -9.17 0.10
CA PHE A 205 -4.54 -7.91 -0.49
C PHE A 205 -3.39 -7.32 -1.27
N THR A 206 -3.58 -7.09 -2.56
CA THR A 206 -2.57 -6.49 -3.42
C THR A 206 -3.23 -5.59 -4.44
N MET A 207 -2.55 -4.52 -4.81
CA MET A 207 -3.05 -3.59 -5.77
C MET A 207 -2.38 -3.82 -7.13
N ARG A 208 -3.09 -3.47 -8.18
CA ARG A 208 -2.50 -3.28 -9.50
C ARG A 208 -2.00 -1.84 -9.65
N GLU A 209 -1.05 -1.60 -10.54
CA GLU A 209 -0.63 -0.25 -10.90
C GLU A 209 -1.83 0.67 -11.20
N GLY A 210 -1.74 1.96 -10.82
CA GLY A 210 -2.82 2.94 -11.01
C GLY A 210 -3.49 3.40 -9.70
N ASN A 211 -3.18 2.80 -8.54
CA ASN A 211 -3.70 3.15 -7.20
C ASN A 211 -5.22 3.04 -7.01
N GLU A 212 -5.96 2.45 -7.93
CA GLU A 212 -7.43 2.47 -7.93
C GLU A 212 -8.10 1.09 -7.85
N THR A 213 -7.32 0.00 -7.90
CA THR A 213 -7.86 -1.36 -8.00
C THR A 213 -7.22 -2.29 -6.98
N LEU A 214 -8.01 -2.75 -6.00
CA LEU A 214 -7.57 -3.71 -4.98
C LEU A 214 -8.04 -5.12 -5.35
N ARG A 215 -7.09 -6.04 -5.47
CA ARG A 215 -7.33 -7.46 -5.71
C ARG A 215 -7.21 -8.23 -4.40
N LEU A 216 -8.00 -9.29 -4.29
CA LEU A 216 -8.02 -10.22 -3.17
C LEU A 216 -7.70 -11.63 -3.66
N PHE A 217 -6.79 -12.31 -2.97
CA PHE A 217 -6.46 -13.72 -3.20
C PHE A 217 -6.53 -14.48 -1.89
N TYR A 218 -6.68 -15.81 -1.97
CA TYR A 218 -6.65 -16.69 -0.83
C TYR A 218 -5.86 -17.97 -1.11
N ALA A 219 -5.34 -18.58 -0.05
CA ALA A 219 -4.64 -19.86 -0.09
C ALA A 219 -4.80 -20.60 1.24
N THR A 220 -4.59 -21.92 1.24
CA THR A 220 -4.54 -22.73 2.47
C THR A 220 -3.15 -22.70 3.11
N ASP A 221 -2.13 -22.39 2.33
CA ASP A 221 -0.73 -22.29 2.77
C ASP A 221 -0.11 -20.97 2.31
N LEU A 222 0.89 -20.44 3.04
CA LEU A 222 1.59 -19.22 2.70
C LEU A 222 2.21 -19.27 1.30
N THR A 223 2.80 -20.40 0.95
CA THR A 223 3.45 -20.62 -0.34
C THR A 223 2.47 -20.92 -1.48
N GLY A 224 1.17 -20.96 -1.17
CA GLY A 224 0.13 -21.20 -2.16
C GLY A 224 -0.27 -22.66 -2.36
N PRO A 225 -0.91 -23.01 -3.48
CA PRO A 225 -1.25 -22.10 -4.59
C PRO A 225 -2.27 -21.04 -4.20
N TRP A 226 -2.03 -19.81 -4.64
CA TRP A 226 -2.93 -18.69 -4.43
C TRP A 226 -4.02 -18.64 -5.49
N THR A 227 -5.25 -18.48 -5.05
CA THR A 227 -6.44 -18.37 -5.93
C THR A 227 -7.01 -16.97 -5.83
N GLU A 228 -7.27 -16.33 -6.96
CA GLU A 228 -7.95 -15.05 -6.99
C GLU A 228 -9.41 -15.21 -6.54
N HIS A 229 -9.84 -14.34 -5.62
CA HIS A 229 -11.18 -14.39 -5.06
C HIS A 229 -12.23 -14.08 -6.15
N PRO A 230 -13.39 -14.80 -6.18
CA PRO A 230 -14.40 -14.61 -7.24
C PRO A 230 -15.00 -13.21 -7.31
N GLN A 231 -14.95 -12.44 -6.22
CA GLN A 231 -15.36 -11.03 -6.18
C GLN A 231 -14.20 -10.06 -6.39
N SER A 232 -12.99 -10.55 -6.70
CA SER A 232 -11.86 -9.69 -7.05
C SER A 232 -12.08 -9.04 -8.43
N PRO A 233 -11.66 -7.79 -8.60
CA PRO A 233 -11.15 -6.87 -7.62
C PRO A 233 -12.23 -6.40 -6.65
N VAL A 234 -11.89 -6.33 -5.34
CA VAL A 234 -12.81 -5.94 -4.27
C VAL A 234 -12.99 -4.42 -4.14
N VAL A 235 -12.06 -3.65 -4.68
CA VAL A 235 -12.19 -2.21 -4.93
C VAL A 235 -11.86 -1.94 -6.39
N LYS A 236 -12.67 -1.09 -7.07
CA LYS A 236 -12.53 -0.74 -8.49
C LYS A 236 -12.65 0.77 -8.67
N LYS A 237 -11.66 1.37 -9.35
CA LYS A 237 -11.68 2.80 -9.75
C LYS A 237 -11.88 3.75 -8.56
N ASP A 238 -11.21 3.47 -7.45
CA ASP A 238 -11.29 4.30 -6.26
C ASP A 238 -9.90 4.53 -5.66
N LEU A 239 -9.33 5.70 -5.94
CA LEU A 239 -8.03 6.15 -5.48
C LEU A 239 -7.97 6.41 -3.96
N ASN A 240 -9.12 6.55 -3.30
CA ASN A 240 -9.20 6.88 -1.88
C ASN A 240 -9.06 5.66 -0.97
N ILE A 241 -9.33 4.45 -1.50
CA ILE A 241 -9.48 3.27 -0.65
C ILE A 241 -8.78 2.00 -1.15
N ALA A 242 -8.29 2.00 -2.40
CA ALA A 242 -7.78 0.76 -3.01
C ALA A 242 -6.38 0.38 -2.51
N ARG A 243 -5.45 1.34 -2.38
CA ARG A 243 -4.06 1.03 -2.07
C ARG A 243 -3.87 0.58 -0.62
N PRO A 244 -3.25 -0.59 -0.35
CA PRO A 244 -2.90 -0.96 1.02
C PRO A 244 -1.98 0.07 1.67
N GLY A 245 -2.32 0.48 2.90
CA GLY A 245 -1.61 1.52 3.66
C GLY A 245 -0.94 1.01 4.93
N GLY A 246 -0.69 -0.31 5.03
CA GLY A 246 -0.04 -0.92 6.18
C GLY A 246 -0.52 -2.34 6.47
N ARG A 247 -0.12 -2.87 7.63
CA ARG A 247 -0.43 -4.22 8.08
C ARG A 247 -1.92 -4.41 8.35
N PRO A 248 -2.57 -5.47 7.80
CA PRO A 248 -3.89 -5.89 8.25
C PRO A 248 -3.88 -6.25 9.74
N LEU A 249 -4.95 -5.94 10.46
CA LEU A 249 -5.06 -6.13 11.91
C LEU A 249 -6.21 -7.09 12.24
N VAL A 250 -6.02 -7.91 13.26
CA VAL A 250 -7.12 -8.65 13.89
C VAL A 250 -7.29 -8.12 15.31
N ILE A 251 -8.46 -7.55 15.60
CA ILE A 251 -8.81 -6.95 16.89
C ILE A 251 -10.13 -7.54 17.32
N ASP A 252 -10.15 -8.16 18.50
CA ASP A 252 -11.34 -8.84 19.04
C ASP A 252 -11.96 -9.85 18.06
N GLY A 253 -11.11 -10.56 17.30
CA GLY A 253 -11.51 -11.54 16.30
C GLY A 253 -12.03 -10.95 14.99
N ILE A 254 -12.01 -9.64 14.83
CA ILE A 254 -12.43 -8.92 13.61
C ILE A 254 -11.20 -8.53 12.79
N LEU A 255 -11.22 -8.83 11.50
CA LEU A 255 -10.18 -8.46 10.55
C LEU A 255 -10.40 -7.04 10.02
N TYR A 256 -9.34 -6.27 9.97
CA TYR A 256 -9.29 -4.94 9.36
C TYR A 256 -8.17 -4.90 8.33
N ARG A 257 -8.43 -4.34 7.15
CA ARG A 257 -7.38 -3.89 6.24
C ARG A 257 -7.15 -2.39 6.38
N LEU A 258 -5.95 -1.94 6.05
CA LEU A 258 -5.62 -0.52 5.98
C LEU A 258 -5.56 -0.07 4.52
N GLY A 259 -6.16 1.06 4.21
CA GLY A 259 -6.19 1.64 2.88
C GLY A 259 -5.65 3.06 2.88
N GLN A 260 -4.75 3.33 1.94
CA GLN A 260 -4.19 4.65 1.69
C GLN A 260 -5.13 5.45 0.81
N ASP A 261 -5.36 6.70 1.19
CA ASP A 261 -6.03 7.70 0.37
C ASP A 261 -5.01 8.38 -0.54
N CYS A 262 -5.16 8.19 -1.86
CA CYS A 262 -4.28 8.75 -2.89
C CYS A 262 -4.87 9.94 -3.64
N TYR A 263 -6.03 10.47 -3.21
CA TYR A 263 -6.69 11.59 -3.88
C TYR A 263 -7.15 12.66 -2.87
N PRO A 264 -7.04 13.98 -3.16
CA PRO A 264 -6.51 14.59 -4.41
C PRO A 264 -4.98 14.54 -4.53
N THR A 265 -4.28 14.14 -3.47
CA THR A 265 -2.83 14.04 -3.41
C THR A 265 -2.41 12.66 -2.92
N TYR A 266 -1.30 12.13 -3.49
CA TYR A 266 -0.76 10.84 -3.08
C TYR A 266 -0.41 10.82 -1.59
N GLY A 267 -0.92 9.81 -0.90
CA GLY A 267 -0.59 9.59 0.50
C GLY A 267 -1.22 10.56 1.48
N ASN A 268 -2.44 11.02 1.21
CA ASN A 268 -3.13 12.02 1.99
C ASN A 268 -3.37 11.58 3.45
N GLN A 269 -3.86 10.34 3.64
CA GLN A 269 -4.19 9.74 4.94
C GLN A 269 -4.35 8.22 4.82
N VAL A 270 -4.52 7.53 5.95
CA VAL A 270 -4.80 6.08 5.99
C VAL A 270 -6.08 5.81 6.76
N HIS A 271 -6.99 5.05 6.15
CA HIS A 271 -8.22 4.55 6.76
C HIS A 271 -8.15 3.06 7.08
N ALA A 272 -8.89 2.63 8.10
CA ALA A 272 -9.17 1.23 8.35
C ALA A 272 -10.51 0.83 7.73
N PHE A 273 -10.58 -0.41 7.26
CA PHE A 273 -11.78 -1.05 6.73
C PHE A 273 -12.04 -2.31 7.53
N GLN A 274 -13.13 -2.30 8.29
CA GLN A 274 -13.63 -3.49 8.98
C GLN A 274 -14.13 -4.49 7.94
N ILE A 275 -13.55 -5.67 7.89
CA ILE A 275 -14.05 -6.74 7.03
C ILE A 275 -15.22 -7.38 7.74
N THR A 276 -16.42 -7.17 7.19
CA THR A 276 -17.69 -7.62 7.76
C THR A 276 -18.05 -9.04 7.32
N ASP A 277 -17.54 -9.45 6.16
CA ASP A 277 -17.63 -10.83 5.67
C ASP A 277 -16.42 -11.18 4.83
N ILE A 278 -15.86 -12.37 5.06
CA ILE A 278 -14.78 -12.93 4.24
C ILE A 278 -14.85 -14.46 4.26
N SER A 279 -14.99 -15.01 3.07
CA SER A 279 -14.94 -16.44 2.78
C SER A 279 -14.30 -16.64 1.40
N THR A 280 -14.12 -17.86 0.94
CA THR A 280 -13.65 -18.13 -0.42
C THR A 280 -14.67 -17.78 -1.53
N LYS A 281 -15.85 -17.26 -1.15
CA LYS A 281 -16.94 -16.92 -2.08
C LYS A 281 -17.43 -15.48 -1.94
N THR A 282 -17.39 -14.94 -0.74
CA THR A 282 -17.98 -13.64 -0.40
C THR A 282 -16.99 -12.74 0.31
N TYR A 283 -17.06 -11.43 0.04
CA TYR A 283 -16.28 -10.38 0.68
C TYR A 283 -17.14 -9.14 0.86
N SER A 284 -17.10 -8.56 2.03
CA SER A 284 -17.64 -7.23 2.28
C SER A 284 -16.86 -6.50 3.38
N GLU A 285 -16.82 -5.18 3.29
CA GLU A 285 -16.12 -4.33 4.24
C GLU A 285 -16.88 -3.03 4.51
N LYS A 286 -16.53 -2.39 5.62
CA LYS A 286 -17.04 -1.07 6.00
C LYS A 286 -15.87 -0.19 6.43
N MET A 287 -15.76 0.99 5.84
CA MET A 287 -14.77 1.98 6.24
C MET A 287 -15.04 2.52 7.64
N ILE A 288 -13.98 2.72 8.42
CA ILE A 288 -14.01 3.49 9.66
C ILE A 288 -13.83 4.96 9.30
N ASP A 289 -14.79 5.79 9.69
CA ASP A 289 -14.88 7.19 9.24
C ASP A 289 -13.65 8.03 9.63
N THR A 290 -13.08 7.78 10.82
CA THR A 290 -11.91 8.51 11.29
C THR A 290 -10.64 7.88 10.73
N PRO A 291 -9.77 8.62 10.02
CA PRO A 291 -8.49 8.10 9.56
C PRO A 291 -7.58 7.78 10.75
N LEU A 292 -6.77 6.72 10.60
CA LEU A 292 -5.79 6.30 11.60
C LEU A 292 -4.66 7.34 11.73
N VAL A 293 -4.21 7.82 10.59
CA VAL A 293 -3.21 8.88 10.46
C VAL A 293 -3.57 9.79 9.30
N LYS A 294 -3.21 11.06 9.44
CA LYS A 294 -3.37 12.09 8.40
C LYS A 294 -2.35 13.20 8.58
N SER A 295 -2.13 13.98 7.53
CA SER A 295 -1.30 15.19 7.61
C SER A 295 -1.84 16.17 8.66
N SER A 296 -0.92 16.89 9.31
CA SER A 296 -1.28 17.95 10.32
C SER A 296 -1.23 19.37 9.76
N SER A 297 -0.86 19.54 8.51
CA SER A 297 -0.60 20.82 7.84
C SER A 297 0.60 21.60 8.43
N LYS A 298 1.35 21.01 9.37
CA LYS A 298 2.51 21.65 10.04
C LYS A 298 3.58 20.63 10.39
N GLY A 299 4.85 21.07 10.37
CA GLY A 299 5.99 20.26 10.82
C GLY A 299 6.28 19.05 9.94
N TRP A 300 6.83 18.00 10.53
CA TRP A 300 7.36 16.82 9.86
C TRP A 300 6.31 16.01 9.05
N ASN A 301 5.04 16.12 9.39
CA ASN A 301 3.92 15.48 8.71
C ASN A 301 2.94 16.49 8.08
N ALA A 302 3.49 17.60 7.59
CA ALA A 302 2.67 18.72 7.11
C ALA A 302 1.89 18.42 5.83
N VAL A 303 2.40 17.53 4.99
CA VAL A 303 1.89 17.32 3.63
C VAL A 303 1.12 15.99 3.50
N ALA A 304 1.70 14.89 3.97
CA ALA A 304 1.12 13.57 3.79
C ALA A 304 1.50 12.60 4.91
N MET A 305 0.70 11.54 5.08
CA MET A 305 0.97 10.34 5.86
C MET A 305 0.28 9.17 5.16
N HIS A 306 1.02 8.15 4.73
CA HIS A 306 0.43 7.13 3.87
C HIS A 306 0.64 5.68 4.35
N HIS A 307 1.30 5.49 5.49
CA HIS A 307 1.58 4.16 6.00
C HIS A 307 1.47 4.08 7.52
N VAL A 308 0.93 2.95 8.00
CA VAL A 308 0.82 2.61 9.43
C VAL A 308 1.08 1.12 9.64
N ASP A 309 2.04 0.80 10.50
CA ASP A 309 2.19 -0.55 11.06
C ASP A 309 2.05 -0.49 12.58
N ALA A 310 0.88 -0.91 13.09
CA ALA A 310 0.50 -0.78 14.49
C ALA A 310 0.54 -2.12 15.22
N HIS A 311 1.10 -2.11 16.44
CA HIS A 311 1.24 -3.29 17.30
C HIS A 311 0.74 -3.02 18.72
N GLN A 312 0.00 -3.98 19.27
CA GLN A 312 -0.38 -3.94 20.67
C GLN A 312 0.81 -4.36 21.56
N ILE A 313 1.21 -3.50 22.48
CA ILE A 313 2.34 -3.75 23.40
C ILE A 313 1.89 -4.08 24.82
N ALA A 314 0.64 -3.71 25.17
CA ALA A 314 -0.04 -4.09 26.40
C ALA A 314 -1.55 -3.86 26.21
N GLU A 315 -2.36 -4.24 27.20
CA GLU A 315 -3.78 -3.90 27.21
C GLU A 315 -3.96 -2.38 27.09
N ASN A 316 -4.77 -1.94 26.11
CA ASN A 316 -5.02 -0.54 25.78
C ASN A 316 -3.74 0.29 25.53
N LYS A 317 -2.67 -0.36 25.06
CA LYS A 317 -1.44 0.32 24.66
C LYS A 317 -0.94 -0.17 23.33
N TRP A 318 -0.90 0.74 22.38
CA TRP A 318 -0.44 0.50 21.02
C TRP A 318 0.72 1.41 20.65
N ILE A 319 1.65 0.86 19.88
CA ILE A 319 2.73 1.59 19.23
C ILE A 319 2.61 1.36 17.72
N ALA A 320 2.86 2.38 16.95
CA ALA A 320 2.86 2.30 15.50
C ALA A 320 4.08 3.01 14.91
N VAL A 321 4.69 2.38 13.92
CA VAL A 321 5.60 3.05 13.00
C VAL A 321 4.78 3.62 11.84
N VAL A 322 5.05 4.86 11.50
CA VAL A 322 4.32 5.62 10.47
C VAL A 322 5.31 6.36 9.59
N ASP A 323 4.92 6.70 8.38
CA ASP A 323 5.70 7.62 7.58
C ASP A 323 4.96 8.94 7.35
N ALA A 324 5.71 9.95 7.01
CA ALA A 324 5.17 11.27 6.72
C ALA A 324 6.04 12.05 5.75
N LEU A 325 5.37 12.91 5.00
CA LEU A 325 5.96 13.93 4.15
C LEU A 325 5.81 15.29 4.84
N GLY A 326 6.92 15.90 5.18
CA GLY A 326 7.00 17.19 5.84
C GLY A 326 7.53 18.30 4.94
N LYS A 327 7.57 19.51 5.50
CA LYS A 327 8.24 20.69 4.91
C LYS A 327 9.51 20.98 5.67
#